data_9238fde44e0ca9d1de9898934ddfef16
#
_entry.id   9238fde44e0ca9d1de9898934ddfef16
#
_cell.length_a   1.000
_cell.length_b   1.000
_cell.length_c   1.000
_cell.angle_alpha   90.00
_cell.angle_beta   90.00
_cell.angle_gamma   90.00
#
_symmetry.space_group_name_H-M   'P 1'
#
loop_
_entity.id
_entity.type
_entity.pdbx_description
1 polymer ?
#
loop_
_entity_poly.entity_id
_entity_poly.type
_entity_poly.pdbx_seq_one_letter_code
_entity_poly.pdbx_strand_id
1 'polypeptide(L)'
;LGFLDNEKSVFKYLALGGESSSGAANEDALSFVEVSGDGYQRVPLNAEDLEVNNQSITLTGIFDDTNYSVADGGVIKEIAIVNSFQQTSEETFFVIAEVPEITKTDNISLKYSIIITIP
;
A
#
# COMPACT_ATOMS: atom_id res chain seq x y z
N LEU A 1 -3.87 19.48 -9.06
CA LEU A 1 -2.85 18.44 -8.92
C LEU A 1 -3.30 17.19 -9.68
N GLY A 2 -2.53 16.82 -10.69
CA GLY A 2 -2.90 15.72 -11.57
C GLY A 2 -3.04 14.37 -10.86
N PHE A 3 -2.29 14.16 -9.79
CA PHE A 3 -2.35 12.88 -9.09
C PHE A 3 -3.61 12.69 -8.26
N LEU A 4 -4.45 13.73 -8.15
CA LEU A 4 -5.75 13.62 -7.48
C LEU A 4 -6.86 13.22 -8.42
N ASP A 5 -6.60 13.23 -9.72
CA ASP A 5 -7.56 12.81 -10.72
C ASP A 5 -7.60 11.28 -10.74
N ASN A 6 -8.75 10.69 -10.42
CA ASN A 6 -8.88 9.24 -10.32
C ASN A 6 -8.48 8.51 -11.60
N GLU A 7 -8.69 9.12 -12.74
CA GLU A 7 -8.34 8.49 -14.01
C GLU A 7 -6.86 8.60 -14.33
N LYS A 8 -6.22 9.63 -13.83
CA LYS A 8 -4.82 9.93 -14.14
C LYS A 8 -3.88 9.73 -12.96
N SER A 9 -4.44 9.46 -11.80
CA SER A 9 -3.63 9.32 -10.60
C SER A 9 -2.72 8.10 -10.72
N VAL A 10 -1.46 8.28 -10.29
CA VAL A 10 -0.52 7.18 -10.17
C VAL A 10 -0.60 6.53 -8.79
N PHE A 11 -1.26 7.18 -7.85
CA PHE A 11 -1.40 6.69 -6.47
C PHE A 11 -2.77 6.04 -6.30
N LYS A 12 -2.94 4.86 -6.87
CA LYS A 12 -4.27 4.25 -6.95
C LYS A 12 -4.55 3.17 -5.92
N TYR A 13 -3.57 2.33 -5.64
CA TYR A 13 -3.80 1.14 -4.81
C TYR A 13 -2.68 0.95 -3.82
N LEU A 14 -3.05 0.31 -2.70
CA LEU A 14 -2.09 -0.06 -1.67
C LEU A 14 -1.94 -1.58 -1.65
N ALA A 15 -0.70 -2.03 -1.58
CA ALA A 15 -0.35 -3.44 -1.51
C ALA A 15 0.40 -3.73 -0.21
N LEU A 16 0.27 -4.97 0.27
CA LEU A 16 0.96 -5.42 1.49
C LEU A 16 2.11 -6.33 1.14
N GLY A 17 3.24 -6.13 1.81
CA GLY A 17 4.41 -6.99 1.67
C GLY A 17 4.69 -7.76 2.95
N GLY A 18 5.03 -9.02 2.79
CA GLY A 18 5.27 -9.93 3.92
C GLY A 18 6.72 -10.05 4.34
N GLU A 19 7.63 -9.44 3.60
CA GLU A 19 9.05 -9.47 3.94
C GLU A 19 9.65 -8.09 3.78
N SER A 20 10.65 -7.80 4.58
CA SER A 20 11.33 -6.52 4.49
C SER A 20 12.32 -6.55 3.33
N SER A 21 12.34 -5.48 2.55
CA SER A 21 13.35 -5.28 1.53
C SER A 21 14.57 -4.57 2.06
N SER A 22 14.70 -4.45 3.37
CA SER A 22 15.76 -3.65 3.99
C SER A 22 17.16 -4.09 3.61
N GLY A 23 17.34 -5.31 3.18
CA GLY A 23 18.63 -5.76 2.70
C GLY A 23 18.94 -5.35 1.28
N ALA A 24 17.95 -4.85 0.56
CA ALA A 24 18.13 -4.43 -0.82
C ALA A 24 18.74 -3.05 -0.87
N ALA A 25 19.50 -2.79 -1.90
CA ALA A 25 20.10 -1.48 -2.07
C ALA A 25 19.10 -0.45 -2.57
N ASN A 26 17.91 -0.86 -2.91
CA ASN A 26 16.92 0.01 -3.51
C ASN A 26 15.53 -0.52 -3.20
N GLU A 27 14.54 0.29 -3.44
CA GLU A 27 13.13 -0.03 -3.25
C GLU A 27 12.44 -0.27 -4.58
N ASP A 28 13.06 -0.98 -5.49
CA ASP A 28 12.40 -1.28 -6.74
C ASP A 28 11.39 -2.41 -6.56
N ALA A 29 10.57 -2.60 -7.59
CA ALA A 29 9.48 -3.57 -7.55
C ALA A 29 9.96 -5.00 -7.33
N LEU A 30 11.19 -5.29 -7.68
CA LEU A 30 11.73 -6.65 -7.57
C LEU A 30 12.03 -7.05 -6.13
N SER A 31 12.20 -6.07 -5.24
CA SER A 31 12.51 -6.36 -3.84
C SER A 31 11.26 -6.43 -2.97
N PHE A 32 10.09 -6.09 -3.51
CA PHE A 32 8.85 -6.11 -2.76
C PHE A 32 8.21 -7.50 -2.88
N VAL A 33 8.00 -8.14 -1.74
CA VAL A 33 7.40 -9.48 -1.71
C VAL A 33 5.96 -9.36 -1.26
N GLU A 34 5.06 -9.25 -2.22
CA GLU A 34 3.65 -9.05 -1.95
C GLU A 34 3.03 -10.32 -1.35
N VAL A 35 2.16 -10.15 -0.36
CA VAL A 35 1.44 -11.26 0.23
C VAL A 35 0.43 -11.83 -0.76
N SER A 36 -0.04 -13.04 -0.50
CA SER A 36 -1.03 -13.70 -1.36
C SER A 36 -1.88 -14.65 -0.55
N GLY A 37 -3.04 -14.99 -1.08
CA GLY A 37 -3.94 -15.94 -0.44
C GLY A 37 -4.82 -15.29 0.61
N ASP A 38 -5.69 -16.09 1.19
CA ASP A 38 -6.55 -15.69 2.32
C ASP A 38 -7.38 -14.43 2.04
N GLY A 39 -7.88 -14.31 0.81
CA GLY A 39 -8.72 -13.19 0.44
C GLY A 39 -7.96 -11.90 0.18
N TYR A 40 -6.64 -11.94 0.10
CA TYR A 40 -5.86 -10.74 -0.11
C TYR A 40 -6.17 -10.09 -1.45
N GLN A 41 -6.40 -8.79 -1.40
CA GLN A 41 -6.53 -7.93 -2.57
C GLN A 41 -5.88 -6.60 -2.24
N ARG A 42 -5.32 -5.97 -3.25
CA ARG A 42 -4.90 -4.57 -3.13
C ARG A 42 -6.15 -3.73 -2.90
N VAL A 43 -6.01 -2.68 -2.12
CA VAL A 43 -7.15 -1.82 -1.80
C VAL A 43 -6.97 -0.44 -2.43
N PRO A 44 -8.07 0.23 -2.80
CA PRO A 44 -7.97 1.56 -3.36
C PRO A 44 -7.50 2.54 -2.30
N LEU A 45 -6.71 3.52 -2.72
CA LEU A 45 -6.30 4.62 -1.87
C LEU A 45 -7.30 5.76 -2.03
N ASN A 46 -7.72 6.29 -0.91
CA ASN A 46 -8.64 7.42 -0.87
C ASN A 46 -7.89 8.65 -0.38
N ALA A 47 -8.06 9.75 -1.12
CA ALA A 47 -7.47 11.02 -0.69
C ALA A 47 -8.33 11.58 0.43
N GLU A 48 -7.68 11.88 1.55
CA GLU A 48 -8.33 12.55 2.65
C GLU A 48 -7.71 13.93 2.82
N ASP A 49 -7.56 14.57 3.66
CA ASP A 49 -6.93 15.85 4.00
C ASP A 49 -6.02 16.43 2.91
N LEU A 50 -6.63 17.06 1.93
CA LEU A 50 -5.84 17.79 0.94
C LEU A 50 -5.56 19.20 1.48
N GLU A 51 -4.30 19.50 1.69
CA GLU A 51 -3.88 20.83 2.12
C GLU A 51 -3.19 21.53 0.97
N VAL A 52 -3.96 22.38 0.31
CA VAL A 52 -3.49 23.05 -0.90
C VAL A 52 -2.29 23.95 -0.61
N ASN A 53 -2.35 24.68 0.49
CA ASN A 53 -1.28 25.63 0.83
C ASN A 53 0.04 24.94 1.15
N ASN A 54 -0.04 23.77 1.76
CA ASN A 54 1.15 23.01 2.13
C ASN A 54 1.47 21.93 1.09
N GLN A 55 0.63 21.82 0.07
CA GLN A 55 0.80 20.83 -0.98
C GLN A 55 0.98 19.43 -0.44
N SER A 56 0.18 19.10 0.55
CA SER A 56 0.16 17.78 1.15
C SER A 56 -1.13 17.07 0.85
N ILE A 57 -1.05 15.75 0.78
CA ILE A 57 -2.23 14.90 0.62
C ILE A 57 -2.06 13.69 1.52
N THR A 58 -3.15 13.30 2.17
CA THR A 58 -3.18 12.07 2.95
C THR A 58 -3.96 11.03 2.19
N LEU A 59 -3.31 9.90 1.91
CA LEU A 59 -3.91 8.77 1.22
C LEU A 59 -4.16 7.67 2.23
N THR A 60 -5.35 7.10 2.21
CA THR A 60 -5.73 6.08 3.17
C THR A 60 -6.19 4.82 2.46
N GLY A 61 -5.67 3.67 2.89
CA GLY A 61 -6.10 2.36 2.44
C GLY A 61 -6.46 1.50 3.63
N ILE A 62 -7.55 0.74 3.51
CA ILE A 62 -8.05 -0.10 4.60
C ILE A 62 -8.13 -1.54 4.11
N PHE A 63 -7.44 -2.42 4.83
CA PHE A 63 -7.54 -3.87 4.65
C PHE A 63 -8.41 -4.39 5.79
N ASP A 64 -9.66 -4.71 5.47
CA ASP A 64 -10.61 -5.12 6.50
C ASP A 64 -10.35 -6.56 6.96
N ASP A 65 -11.21 -7.04 7.85
CA ASP A 65 -11.03 -8.35 8.45
C ASP A 65 -11.18 -9.52 7.46
N THR A 66 -11.71 -9.26 6.27
CA THR A 66 -11.83 -10.30 5.23
C THR A 66 -10.66 -10.27 4.24
N ASN A 67 -9.86 -9.21 4.26
CA ASN A 67 -8.73 -9.04 3.35
C ASN A 67 -7.47 -9.55 4.01
N TYR A 68 -6.82 -10.55 3.41
CA TYR A 68 -5.66 -11.22 3.98
C TYR A 68 -5.98 -11.73 5.41
N SER A 69 -7.05 -12.48 5.49
CA SER A 69 -7.57 -12.98 6.78
C SER A 69 -6.93 -14.33 7.10
N VAL A 70 -5.68 -14.30 7.47
CA VAL A 70 -4.88 -15.49 7.72
C VAL A 70 -5.19 -16.03 9.09
N ALA A 71 -5.71 -17.26 9.17
CA ALA A 71 -6.16 -17.83 10.44
C ALA A 71 -5.03 -17.91 11.48
N ASP A 72 -3.84 -18.27 11.03
CA ASP A 72 -2.68 -18.39 11.92
C ASP A 72 -1.84 -17.11 12.00
N GLY A 73 -2.28 -16.08 11.31
CA GLY A 73 -1.57 -14.81 11.29
C GLY A 73 -0.59 -14.68 10.13
N GLY A 74 -0.71 -13.59 9.39
CA GLY A 74 0.21 -13.25 8.32
C GLY A 74 0.99 -11.99 8.67
N VAL A 75 2.28 -12.04 8.49
CA VAL A 75 3.17 -10.94 8.89
C VAL A 75 3.22 -9.90 7.78
N ILE A 76 3.05 -8.63 8.16
CA ILE A 76 3.16 -7.49 7.27
C ILE A 76 4.38 -6.68 7.70
N LYS A 77 5.27 -6.42 6.77
CA LYS A 77 6.50 -5.65 7.05
C LYS A 77 6.67 -4.46 6.13
N GLU A 78 5.96 -4.46 4.99
CA GLU A 78 6.07 -3.38 4.00
C GLU A 78 4.72 -3.06 3.41
N ILE A 79 4.60 -1.86 2.87
CA ILE A 79 3.48 -1.47 2.04
C ILE A 79 4.02 -0.87 0.76
N ALA A 80 3.22 -0.89 -0.28
CA ALA A 80 3.60 -0.28 -1.55
C ALA A 80 2.40 0.46 -2.15
N ILE A 81 2.69 1.55 -2.83
CA ILE A 81 1.69 2.28 -3.60
C ILE A 81 1.91 1.93 -5.06
N VAL A 82 0.86 1.41 -5.70
CA VAL A 82 0.93 0.93 -7.06
C VAL A 82 -0.19 1.52 -7.90
N ASN A 83 -0.04 1.45 -9.21
CA ASN A 83 -1.03 2.01 -10.13
C ASN A 83 -2.04 1.00 -10.67
N SER A 84 -1.99 -0.23 -10.21
CA SER A 84 -2.82 -1.30 -10.76
C SER A 84 -3.45 -2.11 -9.65
N PHE A 85 -4.73 -2.49 -9.84
CA PHE A 85 -5.41 -3.37 -8.90
C PHE A 85 -4.84 -4.79 -8.95
N GLN A 86 -4.51 -5.25 -10.13
CA GLN A 86 -3.97 -6.60 -10.33
C GLN A 86 -2.47 -6.53 -10.55
N GLN A 87 -1.77 -7.57 -10.14
CA GLN A 87 -0.36 -7.70 -10.45
C GLN A 87 -0.21 -7.90 -11.96
N THR A 88 0.58 -7.06 -12.57
CA THR A 88 0.88 -7.16 -14.00
C THR A 88 2.35 -6.86 -14.23
N SER A 89 2.85 -7.22 -15.40
CA SER A 89 4.24 -6.92 -15.75
C SER A 89 4.45 -5.44 -16.05
N GLU A 90 3.38 -4.69 -16.21
CA GLU A 90 3.45 -3.27 -16.54
C GLU A 90 3.12 -2.36 -15.37
N GLU A 91 2.90 -2.92 -14.19
CA GLU A 91 2.58 -2.11 -13.03
C GLU A 91 3.76 -1.27 -12.59
N THR A 92 3.46 -0.12 -12.01
CA THR A 92 4.48 0.80 -11.51
C THR A 92 4.33 0.91 -10.00
N PHE A 93 5.44 0.76 -9.31
CA PHE A 93 5.53 0.95 -7.87
C PHE A 93 6.10 2.35 -7.62
N PHE A 94 5.33 3.20 -6.95
CA PHE A 94 5.76 4.56 -6.67
C PHE A 94 6.41 4.72 -5.33
N VAL A 95 5.98 3.92 -4.37
CA VAL A 95 6.51 3.95 -3.02
C VAL A 95 6.55 2.52 -2.51
N ILE A 96 7.65 2.14 -1.93
CA ILE A 96 7.76 0.91 -1.15
C ILE A 96 8.33 1.36 0.19
N ALA A 97 7.61 1.10 1.27
CA ALA A 97 8.00 1.58 2.58
C ALA A 97 7.92 0.47 3.60
N GLU A 98 8.92 0.42 4.47
CA GLU A 98 8.85 -0.47 5.62
C GLU A 98 7.90 0.12 6.64
N VAL A 99 7.11 -0.75 7.25
CA VAL A 99 6.18 -0.35 8.32
C VAL A 99 6.49 -1.19 9.55
N PRO A 100 6.06 -0.74 10.74
CA PRO A 100 6.19 -1.59 11.91
C PRO A 100 5.56 -2.94 11.65
N GLU A 101 6.28 -4.00 11.99
CA GLU A 101 5.80 -5.35 11.76
C GLU A 101 4.49 -5.59 12.51
N ILE A 102 3.51 -6.14 11.82
CA ILE A 102 2.24 -6.50 12.43
C ILE A 102 1.79 -7.84 11.87
N THR A 103 1.09 -8.60 12.69
CA THR A 103 0.50 -9.87 12.28
C THR A 103 -0.97 -9.67 12.02
N LYS A 104 -1.39 -9.86 10.77
CA LYS A 104 -2.79 -9.72 10.38
C LYS A 104 -3.50 -11.06 10.50
N THR A 105 -4.65 -11.05 11.13
CA THR A 105 -5.51 -12.22 11.25
C THR A 105 -6.90 -11.90 10.74
N ASP A 106 -7.80 -12.87 10.82
CA ASP A 106 -9.19 -12.70 10.40
C ASP A 106 -10.02 -11.82 11.36
N ASN A 107 -9.41 -11.35 12.44
CA ASN A 107 -10.09 -10.49 13.41
C ASN A 107 -9.56 -9.05 13.38
N ILE A 108 -8.64 -8.74 12.48
CA ILE A 108 -7.94 -7.46 12.47
C ILE A 108 -8.19 -6.73 11.17
N SER A 109 -8.51 -5.45 11.28
CA SER A 109 -8.51 -4.53 10.15
C SER A 109 -7.30 -3.62 10.27
N LEU A 110 -6.62 -3.38 9.14
CA LEU A 110 -5.47 -2.49 9.09
C LEU A 110 -5.82 -1.25 8.30
N LYS A 111 -5.50 -0.10 8.86
CA LYS A 111 -5.63 1.17 8.16
C LYS A 111 -4.26 1.81 8.07
N TYR A 112 -3.84 2.11 6.85
CA TYR A 112 -2.60 2.85 6.62
C TYR A 112 -2.93 4.22 6.07
N SER A 113 -2.35 5.24 6.67
CA SER A 113 -2.45 6.61 6.18
C SER A 113 -1.07 7.07 5.76
N ILE A 114 -0.96 7.54 4.53
CA ILE A 114 0.31 7.93 3.94
C ILE A 114 0.21 9.40 3.57
N ILE A 115 1.12 10.19 4.10
CA ILE A 115 1.16 11.62 3.84
C ILE A 115 2.23 11.90 2.78
N ILE A 116 1.79 12.47 1.68
CA ILE A 116 2.69 12.85 0.60
C ILE A 116 2.75 14.37 0.57
N THR A 117 3.94 14.89 0.70
CA THR A 117 4.19 16.33 0.66
C THR A 117 4.96 16.65 -0.61
N ILE A 118 4.44 17.61 -1.36
CA ILE A 118 5.07 18.04 -2.60
C ILE A 118 5.72 19.39 -2.33
N PRO A 119 7.03 19.49 -2.52
CA PRO A 119 7.75 20.74 -2.26
C PRO A 119 7.39 21.86 -3.22
#